data_7aff76399d4d12540f7dbd4444343431
#
_entry.id   7aff76399d4d12540f7dbd4444343431
#
_cell.length_a   1.000
_cell.length_b   1.000
_cell.length_c   1.000
_cell.angle_alpha   90.00
_cell.angle_beta   90.00
_cell.angle_gamma   90.00
#
_symmetry.space_group_name_H-M   'P 1'
#
loop_
_entity.id
_entity.type
_entity.pdbx_description
1 polymer ?
#
loop_
_entity_poly.entity_id
_entity_poly.type
_entity_poly.pdbx_seq_one_letter_code
_entity_poly.pdbx_strand_id
1 'polypeptide(L)'
;MRCPFCGTDDTQVKDSRGSEDGASIRRRRLCSSCGSRFTTFERIQLRELIVVKRNGKKNIFDREKIVKSMEIALRKRKVDNDVVERAQNGIVRQLESSGEAEIQSDLIGELVMNALGQIDHVAYIRYASVYRNFREASDFGKFVKDQIEDNWSLIKCEQFIKNIFYETSFTWSLPGYGYNWKKP
;
A
#
# COMPACT_ATOMS: atom_id res chain seq x y z
N MET A 1 -23.77 -19.37 5.24
CA MET A 1 -23.45 -17.92 5.15
C MET A 1 -24.59 -17.24 4.42
N ARG A 2 -25.14 -16.19 4.99
CA ARG A 2 -26.33 -15.50 4.45
C ARG A 2 -26.03 -14.80 3.13
N CYS A 3 -27.00 -14.86 2.22
CA CYS A 3 -26.95 -14.13 0.97
C CYS A 3 -27.09 -12.61 1.26
N PRO A 4 -26.19 -11.74 0.79
CA PRO A 4 -26.27 -10.29 1.04
C PRO A 4 -27.44 -9.62 0.31
N PHE A 5 -28.08 -10.30 -0.66
CA PHE A 5 -29.17 -9.73 -1.47
C PHE A 5 -30.56 -10.11 -0.97
N CYS A 6 -30.77 -11.37 -0.55
CA CYS A 6 -32.08 -11.86 -0.11
C CYS A 6 -32.14 -12.37 1.33
N GLY A 7 -31.01 -12.41 2.04
CA GLY A 7 -30.93 -12.84 3.43
C GLY A 7 -31.03 -14.35 3.68
N THR A 8 -31.23 -15.16 2.64
CA THR A 8 -31.35 -16.63 2.77
C THR A 8 -30.02 -17.25 3.16
N ASP A 9 -30.03 -18.24 4.04
CA ASP A 9 -28.81 -18.95 4.50
C ASP A 9 -28.30 -20.02 3.52
N ASP A 10 -29.13 -20.41 2.54
CA ASP A 10 -28.78 -21.43 1.55
C ASP A 10 -27.94 -20.82 0.41
N THR A 11 -26.63 -20.92 0.56
CA THR A 11 -25.67 -20.49 -0.45
C THR A 11 -24.65 -21.59 -0.73
N GLN A 12 -24.43 -21.87 -2.01
CA GLN A 12 -23.50 -22.90 -2.48
C GLN A 12 -22.17 -22.28 -2.93
N VAL A 13 -21.05 -22.92 -2.59
CA VAL A 13 -19.73 -22.57 -3.13
C VAL A 13 -19.58 -23.22 -4.50
N LYS A 14 -19.35 -22.41 -5.52
CA LYS A 14 -19.14 -22.90 -6.89
C LYS A 14 -17.66 -22.99 -7.28
N ASP A 15 -16.82 -22.15 -6.69
CA ASP A 15 -15.39 -22.12 -6.94
C ASP A 15 -14.66 -21.68 -5.66
N SER A 16 -13.50 -22.29 -5.39
CA SER A 16 -12.62 -21.95 -4.27
C SER A 16 -11.19 -21.89 -4.79
N ARG A 17 -10.51 -20.75 -4.55
CA ARG A 17 -9.11 -20.58 -4.90
C ARG A 17 -8.35 -20.00 -3.73
N GLY A 18 -7.19 -20.56 -3.44
CA GLY A 18 -6.24 -19.94 -2.52
C GLY A 18 -5.73 -18.63 -3.11
N SER A 19 -5.48 -17.63 -2.26
CA SER A 19 -4.71 -16.47 -2.68
C SER A 19 -3.24 -16.85 -2.88
N GLU A 20 -2.52 -16.11 -3.69
CA GLU A 20 -1.10 -16.36 -4.00
C GLU A 20 -0.20 -16.37 -2.74
N ASP A 21 -0.59 -15.62 -1.72
CA ASP A 21 0.09 -15.56 -0.42
C ASP A 21 -0.23 -16.74 0.52
N GLY A 22 -1.16 -17.64 0.12
CA GLY A 22 -1.60 -18.77 0.92
C GLY A 22 -2.36 -18.42 2.21
N ALA A 23 -2.58 -17.14 2.50
CA ALA A 23 -3.16 -16.67 3.76
C ALA A 23 -4.68 -16.51 3.72
N SER A 24 -5.30 -16.61 2.55
CA SER A 24 -6.74 -16.49 2.38
C SER A 24 -7.29 -17.43 1.30
N ILE A 25 -8.57 -17.74 1.41
CA ILE A 25 -9.31 -18.52 0.42
C ILE A 25 -10.41 -17.64 -0.14
N ARG A 26 -10.38 -17.40 -1.44
CA ARG A 26 -11.44 -16.73 -2.18
C ARG A 26 -12.47 -17.74 -2.62
N ARG A 27 -13.74 -17.55 -2.25
CA ARG A 27 -14.85 -18.41 -2.65
C ARG A 27 -15.90 -17.65 -3.44
N ARG A 28 -16.25 -18.15 -4.61
CA ARG A 28 -17.40 -17.69 -5.38
C ARG A 28 -18.64 -18.48 -4.94
N ARG A 29 -19.67 -17.77 -4.50
CA ARG A 29 -20.91 -18.33 -4.01
C ARG A 29 -22.08 -17.99 -4.92
N LEU A 30 -23.03 -18.91 -4.96
CA LEU A 30 -24.31 -18.77 -5.63
C LEU A 30 -25.43 -18.95 -4.59
N CYS A 31 -26.37 -18.03 -4.54
CA CYS A 31 -27.58 -18.18 -3.75
C CYS A 31 -28.59 -19.03 -4.52
N SER A 32 -29.11 -20.10 -3.91
CA SER A 32 -30.11 -20.96 -4.52
C SER A 32 -31.47 -20.29 -4.66
N SER A 33 -31.80 -19.35 -3.75
CA SER A 33 -33.10 -18.67 -3.74
C SER A 33 -33.21 -17.54 -4.76
N CYS A 34 -32.22 -16.64 -4.83
CA CYS A 34 -32.30 -15.45 -5.71
C CYS A 34 -31.38 -15.53 -6.92
N GLY A 35 -30.56 -16.59 -7.07
CA GLY A 35 -29.63 -16.73 -8.19
C GLY A 35 -28.44 -15.78 -8.18
N SER A 36 -28.34 -14.90 -7.19
CA SER A 36 -27.25 -13.91 -7.10
C SER A 36 -25.91 -14.56 -6.81
N ARG A 37 -24.85 -14.04 -7.44
CA ARG A 37 -23.47 -14.47 -7.25
C ARG A 37 -22.73 -13.44 -6.43
N PHE A 38 -21.94 -13.91 -5.45
CA PHE A 38 -21.09 -13.05 -4.64
C PHE A 38 -19.80 -13.77 -4.25
N THR A 39 -18.82 -12.99 -3.87
CA THR A 39 -17.50 -13.52 -3.48
C THR A 39 -17.28 -13.31 -1.99
N THR A 40 -16.72 -14.33 -1.33
CA THR A 40 -16.31 -14.26 0.07
C THR A 40 -14.86 -14.61 0.19
N PHE A 41 -14.21 -14.03 1.21
CA PHE A 41 -12.84 -14.35 1.58
C PHE A 41 -12.82 -14.97 2.98
N GLU A 42 -12.21 -16.13 3.10
CA GLU A 42 -11.89 -16.73 4.38
C GLU A 42 -10.42 -16.46 4.70
N ARG A 43 -10.17 -15.97 5.91
CA ARG A 43 -8.83 -15.67 6.41
C ARG A 43 -8.68 -16.24 7.81
N ILE A 44 -7.46 -16.65 8.13
CA ILE A 44 -7.12 -17.04 9.50
C ILE A 44 -6.98 -15.78 10.33
N GLN A 45 -7.75 -15.68 11.41
CA GLN A 45 -7.58 -14.64 12.41
C GLN A 45 -6.98 -15.31 13.66
N LEU A 46 -5.71 -15.01 13.95
CA LEU A 46 -4.99 -15.67 15.04
C LEU A 46 -5.27 -15.05 16.40
N ARG A 47 -5.49 -13.73 16.47
CA ARG A 47 -5.74 -12.97 17.72
C ARG A 47 -6.61 -11.77 17.48
N GLU A 48 -7.30 -11.34 18.55
CA GLU A 48 -7.85 -9.98 18.60
C GLU A 48 -6.72 -9.00 18.96
N LEU A 49 -6.29 -8.21 17.97
CA LEU A 49 -5.30 -7.16 18.16
C LEU A 49 -5.98 -5.88 18.67
N ILE A 50 -5.40 -5.26 19.68
CA ILE A 50 -5.86 -3.98 20.21
C ILE A 50 -4.91 -2.89 19.74
N VAL A 51 -5.47 -1.84 19.13
CA VAL A 51 -4.71 -0.66 18.70
C VAL A 51 -4.81 0.42 19.77
N VAL A 52 -3.66 0.82 20.28
CA VAL A 52 -3.52 1.95 21.23
C VAL A 52 -3.25 3.22 20.42
N LYS A 53 -4.17 4.17 20.49
CA LYS A 53 -4.02 5.47 19.83
C LYS A 53 -3.11 6.42 20.64
N ARG A 54 -2.60 7.48 20.00
CA ARG A 54 -1.78 8.54 20.64
C ARG A 54 -2.43 9.16 21.89
N ASN A 55 -3.76 9.18 21.94
CA ASN A 55 -4.52 9.68 23.09
C ASN A 55 -4.80 8.61 24.17
N GLY A 56 -4.15 7.45 24.09
CA GLY A 56 -4.33 6.34 25.02
C GLY A 56 -5.60 5.51 24.82
N LYS A 57 -6.51 5.88 23.90
CA LYS A 57 -7.71 5.08 23.65
C LYS A 57 -7.35 3.77 22.96
N LYS A 58 -7.93 2.68 23.45
CA LYS A 58 -7.80 1.34 22.91
C LYS A 58 -8.99 1.01 22.00
N ASN A 59 -8.71 0.52 20.80
CA ASN A 59 -9.73 0.07 19.86
C ASN A 59 -9.32 -1.30 19.29
N ILE A 60 -10.28 -2.10 18.94
CA ILE A 60 -10.02 -3.35 18.19
C ILE A 60 -9.39 -2.98 16.84
N PHE A 61 -8.41 -3.77 16.43
CA PHE A 61 -7.77 -3.63 15.13
C PHE A 61 -8.80 -3.87 14.02
N ASP A 62 -8.81 -2.97 13.07
CA ASP A 62 -9.73 -3.00 11.95
C ASP A 62 -8.92 -2.90 10.65
N ARG A 63 -8.82 -4.02 9.94
CA ARG A 63 -8.12 -4.13 8.68
C ARG A 63 -8.65 -3.16 7.61
N GLU A 64 -9.97 -2.93 7.60
CA GLU A 64 -10.61 -2.06 6.62
C GLU A 64 -10.06 -0.63 6.68
N LYS A 65 -9.56 -0.18 7.83
CA LYS A 65 -8.91 1.13 7.98
C LYS A 65 -7.59 1.20 7.23
N ILE A 66 -6.80 0.13 7.24
CA ILE A 66 -5.56 0.06 6.45
C ILE A 66 -5.90 0.09 4.97
N VAL A 67 -6.84 -0.76 4.54
CA VAL A 67 -7.29 -0.83 3.14
C VAL A 67 -7.72 0.54 2.64
N LYS A 68 -8.67 1.19 3.33
CA LYS A 68 -9.17 2.53 2.96
C LYS A 68 -8.08 3.59 2.95
N SER A 69 -7.16 3.57 3.92
CA SER A 69 -6.08 4.55 3.96
C SER A 69 -5.12 4.43 2.78
N MET A 70 -4.79 3.20 2.39
CA MET A 70 -3.95 2.93 1.22
C MET A 70 -4.68 3.27 -0.09
N GLU A 71 -5.95 2.94 -0.23
CA GLU A 71 -6.78 3.29 -1.39
C GLU A 71 -6.87 4.82 -1.59
N ILE A 72 -7.04 5.58 -0.50
CA ILE A 72 -7.06 7.05 -0.56
C ILE A 72 -5.72 7.59 -1.05
N ALA A 73 -4.61 7.06 -0.55
CA ALA A 73 -3.27 7.48 -0.95
C ALA A 73 -2.99 7.14 -2.43
N LEU A 74 -3.43 5.96 -2.88
CA LEU A 74 -3.24 5.45 -4.24
C LEU A 74 -4.28 5.99 -5.24
N ARG A 75 -5.22 6.81 -4.81
CA ARG A 75 -6.28 7.33 -5.68
C ARG A 75 -5.73 7.97 -6.95
N LYS A 76 -6.23 7.55 -8.13
CA LYS A 76 -5.78 7.98 -9.46
C LYS A 76 -4.34 7.57 -9.81
N ARG A 77 -3.75 6.61 -9.09
CA ARG A 77 -2.48 6.00 -9.47
C ARG A 77 -2.74 4.71 -10.24
N LYS A 78 -1.91 4.44 -11.24
CA LYS A 78 -1.98 3.19 -12.02
C LYS A 78 -1.11 2.14 -11.33
N VAL A 79 -1.66 1.51 -10.31
CA VAL A 79 -1.00 0.44 -9.56
C VAL A 79 -1.85 -0.81 -9.67
N ASP A 80 -1.21 -1.96 -9.82
CA ASP A 80 -1.88 -3.24 -9.86
C ASP A 80 -2.52 -3.56 -8.50
N ASN A 81 -3.79 -3.94 -8.52
CA ASN A 81 -4.54 -4.28 -7.32
C ASN A 81 -3.92 -5.46 -6.56
N ASP A 82 -3.32 -6.41 -7.27
CA ASP A 82 -2.68 -7.58 -6.64
C ASP A 82 -1.44 -7.17 -5.82
N VAL A 83 -0.70 -6.15 -6.27
CA VAL A 83 0.43 -5.57 -5.51
C VAL A 83 -0.06 -4.91 -4.22
N VAL A 84 -1.15 -4.14 -4.32
CA VAL A 84 -1.73 -3.45 -3.16
C VAL A 84 -2.28 -4.46 -2.16
N GLU A 85 -3.00 -5.49 -2.62
CA GLU A 85 -3.55 -6.53 -1.74
C GLU A 85 -2.43 -7.33 -1.05
N ARG A 86 -1.36 -7.67 -1.74
CA ARG A 86 -0.18 -8.34 -1.13
C ARG A 86 0.46 -7.49 -0.05
N ALA A 87 0.60 -6.19 -0.28
CA ALA A 87 1.15 -5.27 0.72
C ALA A 87 0.25 -5.17 1.96
N GLN A 88 -1.06 -5.04 1.78
CA GLN A 88 -2.04 -5.03 2.86
C GLN A 88 -1.99 -6.31 3.68
N ASN A 89 -1.95 -7.46 3.02
CA ASN A 89 -1.85 -8.77 3.67
C ASN A 89 -0.51 -8.92 4.43
N GLY A 90 0.58 -8.40 3.86
CA GLY A 90 1.90 -8.39 4.49
C GLY A 90 1.92 -7.59 5.79
N ILE A 91 1.32 -6.39 5.79
CA ILE A 91 1.20 -5.56 7.00
C ILE A 91 0.41 -6.29 8.09
N VAL A 92 -0.76 -6.85 7.76
CA VAL A 92 -1.60 -7.59 8.73
C VAL A 92 -0.83 -8.77 9.30
N ARG A 93 -0.18 -9.56 8.45
CA ARG A 93 0.64 -10.70 8.89
C ARG A 93 1.77 -10.28 9.82
N GLN A 94 2.44 -9.17 9.55
CA GLN A 94 3.52 -8.66 10.38
C GLN A 94 2.99 -8.23 11.76
N LEU A 95 1.83 -7.56 11.82
CA LEU A 95 1.18 -7.18 13.07
C LEU A 95 0.74 -8.41 13.88
N GLU A 96 0.17 -9.43 13.23
CA GLU A 96 -0.27 -10.67 13.88
C GLU A 96 0.92 -11.52 14.36
N SER A 97 2.03 -11.51 13.63
CA SER A 97 3.24 -12.28 13.97
C SER A 97 4.09 -11.66 15.07
N SER A 98 3.90 -10.37 15.38
CA SER A 98 4.64 -9.68 16.46
C SER A 98 4.43 -10.33 17.84
N GLY A 99 3.33 -11.06 18.00
CA GLY A 99 2.98 -11.71 19.27
C GLY A 99 2.41 -10.76 20.32
N GLU A 100 2.40 -9.46 20.06
CA GLU A 100 1.85 -8.43 20.96
C GLU A 100 0.33 -8.39 20.86
N ALA A 101 -0.35 -8.28 22.01
CA ALA A 101 -1.81 -8.10 22.06
C ALA A 101 -2.20 -6.64 21.82
N GLU A 102 -1.32 -5.70 22.15
CA GLU A 102 -1.53 -4.26 22.04
C GLU A 102 -0.49 -3.66 21.08
N ILE A 103 -0.95 -2.97 20.05
CA ILE A 103 -0.10 -2.37 19.01
C ILE A 103 -0.32 -0.86 19.00
N GLN A 104 0.77 -0.10 18.97
CA GLN A 104 0.71 1.35 18.82
C GLN A 104 0.24 1.75 17.43
N SER A 105 -0.67 2.71 17.33
CA SER A 105 -1.17 3.21 16.05
C SER A 105 -0.04 3.76 15.16
N ASP A 106 1.03 4.23 15.77
CA ASP A 106 2.19 4.79 15.06
C ASP A 106 2.97 3.72 14.32
N LEU A 107 3.12 2.52 14.89
CA LEU A 107 3.73 1.38 14.22
C LEU A 107 2.94 0.99 12.94
N ILE A 108 1.60 0.98 13.05
CA ILE A 108 0.76 0.68 11.88
C ILE A 108 0.97 1.72 10.77
N GLY A 109 1.03 3.00 11.16
CA GLY A 109 1.29 4.08 10.22
C GLY A 109 2.64 3.97 9.51
N GLU A 110 3.69 3.60 10.24
CA GLU A 110 5.02 3.38 9.67
C GLU A 110 5.04 2.19 8.69
N LEU A 111 4.37 1.09 9.04
CA LEU A 111 4.27 -0.07 8.14
C LEU A 111 3.54 0.29 6.84
N VAL A 112 2.45 1.06 6.93
CA VAL A 112 1.73 1.54 5.73
C VAL A 112 2.60 2.48 4.91
N MET A 113 3.34 3.40 5.54
CA MET A 113 4.27 4.29 4.85
C MET A 113 5.35 3.51 4.11
N ASN A 114 5.99 2.54 4.78
CA ASN A 114 7.04 1.73 4.18
C ASN A 114 6.51 0.93 2.97
N ALA A 115 5.32 0.34 3.09
CA ALA A 115 4.70 -0.38 1.99
C ALA A 115 4.36 0.53 0.81
N LEU A 116 3.78 1.72 1.05
CA LEU A 116 3.49 2.69 0.00
C LEU A 116 4.75 3.22 -0.67
N GLY A 117 5.85 3.39 0.07
CA GLY A 117 7.15 3.82 -0.47
C GLY A 117 7.71 2.84 -1.51
N GLN A 118 7.44 1.55 -1.35
CA GLN A 118 7.84 0.52 -2.31
C GLN A 118 6.92 0.43 -3.53
N ILE A 119 5.66 0.85 -3.40
CA ILE A 119 4.64 0.74 -4.45
C ILE A 119 4.61 2.01 -5.32
N ASP A 120 4.49 3.19 -4.69
CA ASP A 120 4.33 4.47 -5.38
C ASP A 120 4.76 5.64 -4.48
N HIS A 121 5.79 6.35 -4.88
CA HIS A 121 6.35 7.48 -4.11
C HIS A 121 5.35 8.63 -3.91
N VAL A 122 4.44 8.87 -4.86
CA VAL A 122 3.42 9.92 -4.72
C VAL A 122 2.39 9.53 -3.67
N ALA A 123 1.97 8.26 -3.65
CA ALA A 123 1.08 7.74 -2.61
C ALA A 123 1.73 7.79 -1.23
N TYR A 124 3.02 7.46 -1.14
CA TYR A 124 3.82 7.59 0.08
C TYR A 124 3.77 9.03 0.62
N ILE A 125 4.07 10.03 -0.22
CA ILE A 125 4.08 11.44 0.18
C ILE A 125 2.67 11.90 0.61
N ARG A 126 1.62 11.50 -0.10
CA ARG A 126 0.23 11.80 0.28
C ARG A 126 -0.13 11.22 1.64
N TYR A 127 0.22 9.97 1.89
CA TYR A 127 -0.03 9.34 3.18
C TYR A 127 0.77 10.02 4.29
N ALA A 128 2.05 10.27 4.07
CA ALA A 128 2.95 10.94 5.02
C ALA A 128 2.45 12.33 5.40
N SER A 129 1.91 13.11 4.47
CA SER A 129 1.40 14.46 4.73
C SER A 129 0.28 14.47 5.77
N VAL A 130 -0.59 13.45 5.73
CA VAL A 130 -1.69 13.30 6.70
C VAL A 130 -1.19 12.66 8.00
N TYR A 131 -0.38 11.61 7.89
CA TYR A 131 0.10 10.85 9.03
C TYR A 131 1.02 11.67 9.94
N ARG A 132 1.96 12.43 9.36
CA ARG A 132 2.89 13.33 10.08
C ARG A 132 2.28 14.69 10.40
N ASN A 133 1.01 14.92 9.99
CA ASN A 133 0.25 16.14 10.28
C ASN A 133 1.02 17.42 9.87
N PHE A 134 1.47 17.49 8.61
CA PHE A 134 2.12 18.70 8.08
C PHE A 134 1.17 19.89 8.19
N ARG A 135 1.66 20.97 8.75
CA ARG A 135 0.88 22.21 8.98
C ARG A 135 1.25 23.29 7.98
N GLU A 136 2.51 23.31 7.54
CA GLU A 136 3.04 24.31 6.66
C GLU A 136 3.64 23.68 5.39
N ALA A 137 3.69 24.47 4.31
CA ALA A 137 4.33 24.06 3.07
C ALA A 137 5.83 23.77 3.25
N SER A 138 6.47 24.43 4.23
CA SER A 138 7.86 24.19 4.61
C SER A 138 8.11 22.78 5.13
N ASP A 139 7.17 22.21 5.88
CA ASP A 139 7.27 20.84 6.42
C ASP A 139 7.25 19.83 5.30
N PHE A 140 6.37 20.04 4.32
CA PHE A 140 6.31 19.22 3.11
C PHE A 140 7.62 19.31 2.30
N GLY A 141 8.14 20.53 2.10
CA GLY A 141 9.39 20.74 1.37
C GLY A 141 10.58 20.05 2.01
N LYS A 142 10.74 20.15 3.34
CA LYS A 142 11.78 19.46 4.09
C LYS A 142 11.66 17.94 3.95
N PHE A 143 10.46 17.40 4.18
CA PHE A 143 10.21 15.96 4.09
C PHE A 143 10.54 15.39 2.70
N VAL A 144 10.13 16.09 1.63
CA VAL A 144 10.44 15.65 0.26
C VAL A 144 11.93 15.71 0.00
N LYS A 145 12.63 16.72 0.49
CA LYS A 145 14.07 16.86 0.34
C LYS A 145 14.83 15.74 1.06
N ASP A 146 14.48 15.47 2.31
CA ASP A 146 15.09 14.38 3.10
C ASP A 146 14.89 13.02 2.41
N GLN A 147 13.69 12.76 1.88
CA GLN A 147 13.39 11.52 1.16
C GLN A 147 14.13 11.37 -0.16
N ILE A 148 14.41 12.48 -0.85
CA ILE A 148 15.23 12.47 -2.06
C ILE A 148 16.68 12.18 -1.69
N GLU A 149 17.21 12.81 -0.67
CA GLU A 149 18.60 12.62 -0.22
C GLU A 149 18.84 11.18 0.27
N ASP A 150 17.93 10.61 1.05
CA ASP A 150 18.02 9.23 1.54
C ASP A 150 17.88 8.19 0.41
N ASN A 151 16.98 8.40 -0.55
CA ASN A 151 16.79 7.49 -1.68
C ASN A 151 17.91 7.60 -2.73
N TRP A 152 18.54 8.78 -2.89
CA TRP A 152 19.69 8.94 -3.78
C TRP A 152 20.94 8.22 -3.26
N SER A 153 21.06 8.03 -1.97
CA SER A 153 22.12 7.23 -1.37
C SER A 153 21.92 5.71 -1.56
N LEU A 154 20.67 5.24 -1.72
CA LEU A 154 20.31 3.82 -1.88
C LEU A 154 20.11 3.41 -3.35
N ILE A 155 19.64 4.29 -4.20
CA ILE A 155 19.62 4.08 -5.64
C ILE A 155 21.01 4.44 -6.14
N LYS A 156 21.86 3.42 -6.28
CA LYS A 156 23.18 3.55 -6.91
C LYS A 156 23.04 4.42 -8.16
N CYS A 157 23.40 5.70 -8.02
CA CYS A 157 23.45 6.69 -9.11
C CYS A 157 24.22 6.17 -10.34
N GLU A 158 25.16 5.23 -10.14
CA GLU A 158 25.90 4.57 -11.21
C GLU A 158 25.06 3.73 -12.17
N GLN A 159 23.99 3.08 -11.73
CA GLN A 159 23.22 2.20 -12.60
C GLN A 159 22.17 2.98 -13.40
N PHE A 160 21.62 4.04 -12.82
CA PHE A 160 20.67 4.92 -13.51
C PHE A 160 21.36 5.80 -14.54
N ILE A 161 22.54 6.33 -14.22
CA ILE A 161 23.35 7.13 -15.15
C ILE A 161 23.91 6.23 -16.27
N LYS A 162 24.35 5.02 -15.97
CA LYS A 162 24.81 4.06 -17.02
C LYS A 162 23.66 3.68 -17.96
N ASN A 163 22.45 3.42 -17.49
CA ASN A 163 21.33 3.09 -18.35
C ASN A 163 20.85 4.28 -19.22
N ILE A 164 20.92 5.50 -18.71
CA ILE A 164 20.58 6.70 -19.52
C ILE A 164 21.68 7.00 -20.56
N PHE A 165 22.94 6.79 -20.24
CA PHE A 165 24.06 7.08 -21.15
C PHE A 165 24.40 5.97 -22.15
N TYR A 166 23.98 4.70 -21.88
CA TYR A 166 24.25 3.59 -22.80
C TYR A 166 23.16 3.31 -23.83
N GLU A 167 21.92 3.79 -23.59
CA GLU A 167 20.83 3.60 -24.56
C GLU A 167 20.52 4.81 -25.44
N THR A 168 21.18 5.95 -25.28
CA THR A 168 20.95 7.10 -26.15
C THR A 168 22.21 7.51 -26.89
N SER A 169 22.62 6.75 -27.90
CA SER A 169 23.25 7.30 -29.11
C SER A 169 22.18 8.03 -29.96
N PHE A 170 21.35 8.83 -29.33
CA PHE A 170 20.41 9.71 -30.01
C PHE A 170 20.84 11.16 -29.75
N THR A 171 21.43 11.77 -30.77
CA THR A 171 21.73 13.20 -30.82
C THR A 171 20.45 14.01 -30.72
N TRP A 172 20.19 14.57 -29.54
CA TRP A 172 19.18 15.63 -29.40
C TRP A 172 19.82 16.96 -29.81
N SER A 173 19.54 17.36 -31.03
CA SER A 173 19.76 18.73 -31.50
C SER A 173 18.55 19.56 -31.08
N LEU A 174 18.64 20.27 -29.94
CA LEU A 174 17.67 21.30 -29.59
C LEU A 174 18.14 22.63 -30.18
N PRO A 175 17.35 23.29 -31.03
CA PRO A 175 17.69 24.66 -31.48
C PRO A 175 17.31 25.63 -30.36
N GLY A 176 18.29 26.33 -29.81
CA GLY A 176 18.03 27.62 -29.20
C GLY A 176 18.36 27.92 -27.75
N TYR A 177 19.20 27.14 -27.02
CA TYR A 177 19.78 27.63 -25.76
C TYR A 177 21.23 27.17 -25.61
N GLY A 178 22.15 28.10 -25.84
CA GLY A 178 23.58 27.88 -25.71
C GLY A 178 24.02 27.81 -24.23
N TYR A 179 24.22 26.62 -23.70
CA TYR A 179 25.03 26.42 -22.50
C TYR A 179 26.25 25.58 -22.86
N ASN A 180 27.39 26.23 -22.78
CA ASN A 180 28.70 25.72 -23.12
C ASN A 180 29.31 25.11 -21.83
N TRP A 181 29.24 23.76 -21.67
CA TRP A 181 29.94 23.05 -20.61
C TRP A 181 31.35 22.71 -21.09
N LYS A 182 32.35 23.44 -20.65
CA LYS A 182 33.76 22.99 -20.76
C LYS A 182 34.02 21.97 -19.66
N LYS A 183 34.50 20.80 -20.08
CA LYS A 183 35.05 19.77 -19.17
C LYS A 183 36.33 20.28 -18.53
N PRO A 184 36.61 19.92 -17.28
CA PRO A 184 37.97 19.91 -16.75
C PRO A 184 38.79 18.78 -17.36
#